data_bb9aceb58f86ce23feb915bfc4297df5
#
_entry.id   bb9aceb58f86ce23feb915bfc4297df5
#
_cell.length_a   1.000
_cell.length_b   1.000
_cell.length_c   1.000
_cell.angle_alpha   90.00
_cell.angle_beta   90.00
_cell.angle_gamma   90.00
#
_symmetry.space_group_name_H-M   'P 1'
#
loop_
_entity.id
_entity.type
_entity.pdbx_description
1 polymer ?
#
loop_
_entity_poly.entity_id
_entity_poly.type
_entity_poly.pdbx_seq_one_letter_code
_entity_poly.pdbx_strand_id
1 'polypeptide(L)'
;MRTFLICTLFLLLTSPVAIHSAFGQTPSPEAACSALAKLQAPGARLSDIRPQWFPADAPPPAPLAVKLPAYCRLDATLDARTGADGRPYGIGFAIALPANWNGRLLFQGGGGLNGSVAPPLGRVGAGDAALARGFAVVTTDTGHKGAAFDATFMQEQQAALDFAYQAVGRVAVLAKQILAQHYGRPADRAYFMGCSTGGREGMLMAQRYPTYFDGIIVGAPAMRTSFSGIGDEWVATRLNQAAPKDESGKPDLKRAFSDADRKAVIDGILNACDAIDGLKDGIIMDPTGCRFDPKMIQCAGEKQDGCLSPIQVSSIQKGFAGPKDAKGRQVYPGVPLRYRSHGDWRHPGLVGRLRQPGRSSVHRDGR
;
A
#
# COMPACT_ATOMS: atom_id res chain seq x y z
N MET A 1 8.50 -100.61 -35.93
CA MET A 1 9.35 -99.43 -36.10
C MET A 1 8.92 -98.38 -35.07
N ARG A 2 9.72 -98.20 -34.03
CA ARG A 2 9.47 -97.29 -32.89
C ARG A 2 10.36 -96.10 -33.07
N THR A 3 9.74 -94.90 -33.25
CA THR A 3 10.39 -93.61 -33.38
C THR A 3 10.47 -92.96 -31.99
N PHE A 4 11.68 -92.77 -31.44
CA PHE A 4 11.93 -92.06 -30.22
C PHE A 4 11.87 -90.49 -30.49
N LEU A 5 11.06 -89.80 -29.73
CA LEU A 5 10.97 -88.30 -29.74
C LEU A 5 11.84 -87.81 -28.54
N ILE A 6 12.94 -87.14 -28.84
CA ILE A 6 13.80 -86.51 -27.85
C ILE A 6 13.21 -85.10 -27.56
N CYS A 7 12.77 -84.92 -26.33
CA CYS A 7 12.24 -83.58 -25.86
C CYS A 7 13.41 -82.85 -25.20
N THR A 8 13.87 -81.76 -25.90
CA THR A 8 14.93 -80.88 -25.39
C THR A 8 14.31 -79.84 -24.48
N LEU A 9 14.64 -79.83 -23.19
CA LEU A 9 14.17 -78.85 -22.18
C LEU A 9 15.03 -77.64 -22.24
N PHE A 10 14.49 -76.49 -22.71
CA PHE A 10 15.12 -75.17 -22.65
C PHE A 10 14.84 -74.53 -21.26
N LEU A 11 15.88 -74.48 -20.42
CA LEU A 11 15.84 -73.70 -19.19
C LEU A 11 15.96 -72.19 -19.55
N LEU A 12 14.86 -71.47 -19.45
CA LEU A 12 14.85 -70.00 -19.50
C LEU A 12 15.32 -69.44 -18.13
N LEU A 13 16.55 -68.95 -18.08
CA LEU A 13 17.10 -68.18 -16.96
C LEU A 13 16.43 -66.80 -16.98
N THR A 14 15.37 -66.59 -16.16
CA THR A 14 14.78 -65.26 -15.89
C THR A 14 15.61 -64.56 -14.86
N SER A 15 16.48 -63.65 -15.31
CA SER A 15 17.14 -62.68 -14.43
C SER A 15 16.10 -61.69 -13.89
N PRO A 16 16.01 -61.45 -12.55
CA PRO A 16 15.14 -60.43 -12.03
C PRO A 16 15.72 -59.03 -12.41
N VAL A 17 15.07 -58.35 -13.32
CA VAL A 17 15.32 -56.91 -13.55
C VAL A 17 14.83 -56.18 -12.30
N ALA A 18 15.77 -55.77 -11.44
CA ALA A 18 15.48 -54.90 -10.32
C ALA A 18 15.07 -53.51 -10.87
N ILE A 19 13.76 -53.24 -10.97
CA ILE A 19 13.22 -51.94 -11.24
C ILE A 19 13.53 -51.09 -10.02
N HIS A 20 14.64 -50.37 -10.03
CA HIS A 20 14.91 -49.31 -9.08
C HIS A 20 13.93 -48.18 -9.42
N SER A 21 12.79 -48.12 -8.74
CA SER A 21 11.93 -46.94 -8.71
C SER A 21 12.75 -45.82 -8.10
N ALA A 22 13.32 -44.99 -8.96
CA ALA A 22 13.89 -43.71 -8.56
C ALA A 22 12.74 -42.84 -8.04
N PHE A 23 12.40 -43.00 -6.75
CA PHE A 23 11.61 -42.04 -6.03
C PHE A 23 12.43 -40.76 -6.04
N GLY A 24 12.13 -39.82 -6.99
CA GLY A 24 12.70 -38.50 -7.00
C GLY A 24 12.40 -37.86 -5.65
N GLN A 25 13.45 -37.60 -4.85
CA GLN A 25 13.31 -36.90 -3.59
C GLN A 25 12.66 -35.56 -3.87
N THR A 26 11.55 -35.27 -3.24
CA THR A 26 10.92 -33.93 -3.27
C THR A 26 11.98 -32.93 -2.80
N PRO A 27 12.32 -31.90 -3.58
CA PRO A 27 13.34 -30.94 -3.20
C PRO A 27 12.98 -30.29 -1.86
N SER A 28 14.00 -29.98 -1.06
CA SER A 28 13.78 -29.24 0.19
C SER A 28 13.10 -27.89 -0.13
N PRO A 29 12.35 -27.30 0.80
CA PRO A 29 11.74 -25.98 0.60
C PRO A 29 12.74 -24.89 0.20
N GLU A 30 13.95 -24.94 0.73
CA GLU A 30 15.04 -24.03 0.37
C GLU A 30 15.54 -24.28 -1.06
N ALA A 31 15.69 -25.54 -1.47
CA ALA A 31 16.06 -25.88 -2.84
C ALA A 31 14.97 -25.48 -3.84
N ALA A 32 13.69 -25.65 -3.48
CA ALA A 32 12.56 -25.21 -4.27
C ALA A 32 12.53 -23.66 -4.39
N CYS A 33 12.91 -22.93 -3.33
CA CYS A 33 13.09 -21.48 -3.37
C CYS A 33 14.19 -21.08 -4.36
N SER A 34 15.38 -21.68 -4.24
CA SER A 34 16.53 -21.37 -5.10
C SER A 34 16.24 -21.66 -6.57
N ALA A 35 15.42 -22.66 -6.88
CA ALA A 35 15.01 -22.97 -8.26
C ALA A 35 14.22 -21.85 -8.93
N LEU A 36 13.57 -20.97 -8.16
CA LEU A 36 12.87 -19.80 -8.69
C LEU A 36 13.80 -18.77 -9.36
N ALA A 37 15.11 -18.86 -9.18
CA ALA A 37 16.07 -18.03 -9.94
C ALA A 37 15.94 -18.23 -11.47
N LYS A 38 15.41 -19.37 -11.89
CA LYS A 38 15.15 -19.72 -13.30
C LYS A 38 13.67 -19.63 -13.65
N LEU A 39 12.89 -18.89 -12.88
CA LEU A 39 11.44 -18.73 -13.10
C LEU A 39 11.16 -18.24 -14.51
N GLN A 40 10.28 -18.96 -15.21
CA GLN A 40 9.69 -18.54 -16.46
C GLN A 40 8.17 -18.56 -16.31
N ALA A 41 7.51 -17.51 -16.74
CA ALA A 41 6.06 -17.42 -16.73
C ALA A 41 5.56 -17.07 -18.16
N PRO A 42 4.73 -17.93 -18.76
CA PRO A 42 4.18 -17.65 -20.09
C PRO A 42 3.48 -16.30 -20.15
N GLY A 43 3.81 -15.49 -21.15
CA GLY A 43 3.23 -14.15 -21.33
C GLY A 43 3.78 -13.05 -20.41
N ALA A 44 4.81 -13.32 -19.61
CA ALA A 44 5.46 -12.36 -18.74
C ALA A 44 6.96 -12.26 -19.05
N ARG A 45 7.47 -11.03 -19.20
CA ARG A 45 8.91 -10.76 -19.32
C ARG A 45 9.44 -10.37 -17.95
N LEU A 46 10.16 -11.29 -17.31
CA LEU A 46 10.71 -11.10 -15.98
C LEU A 46 12.19 -10.73 -16.02
N SER A 47 12.57 -9.81 -15.17
CA SER A 47 13.97 -9.45 -14.89
C SER A 47 14.19 -9.30 -13.38
N ASP A 48 15.46 -9.16 -12.97
CA ASP A 48 15.84 -8.96 -11.57
C ASP A 48 15.28 -10.02 -10.61
N ILE A 49 15.22 -11.28 -11.08
CA ILE A 49 14.65 -12.39 -10.30
C ILE A 49 15.60 -12.73 -9.16
N ARG A 50 15.17 -12.53 -7.91
CA ARG A 50 15.96 -12.72 -6.69
C ARG A 50 15.17 -13.52 -5.65
N PRO A 51 15.23 -14.84 -5.69
CA PRO A 51 14.70 -15.67 -4.63
C PRO A 51 15.63 -15.66 -3.41
N GLN A 52 15.03 -15.56 -2.23
CA GLN A 52 15.75 -15.62 -0.95
C GLN A 52 14.97 -16.46 0.05
N TRP A 53 15.64 -17.45 0.66
CA TRP A 53 15.08 -18.27 1.72
C TRP A 53 15.26 -17.59 3.08
N PHE A 54 14.20 -17.60 3.89
CA PHE A 54 14.18 -17.12 5.27
C PHE A 54 13.76 -18.28 6.17
N PRO A 55 14.63 -18.75 7.09
CA PRO A 55 14.24 -19.75 8.10
C PRO A 55 13.25 -19.17 9.12
N ALA A 56 12.55 -20.03 9.87
CA ALA A 56 11.48 -19.60 10.79
C ALA A 56 11.95 -18.70 11.95
N ASP A 57 13.23 -18.70 12.25
CA ASP A 57 13.87 -17.88 13.30
C ASP A 57 14.51 -16.58 12.76
N ALA A 58 14.43 -16.35 11.45
CA ALA A 58 14.94 -15.12 10.84
C ALA A 58 14.23 -13.89 11.39
N PRO A 59 14.97 -12.77 11.65
CA PRO A 59 14.34 -11.52 12.01
C PRO A 59 13.33 -11.06 10.95
N PRO A 60 12.11 -10.67 11.34
CA PRO A 60 11.14 -10.19 10.36
C PRO A 60 11.59 -8.86 9.75
N PRO A 61 11.22 -8.56 8.48
CA PRO A 61 11.59 -7.32 7.79
C PRO A 61 10.90 -6.06 8.36
N ALA A 62 10.00 -6.23 9.32
CA ALA A 62 9.34 -5.16 10.06
C ALA A 62 8.94 -5.70 11.46
N PRO A 63 8.80 -4.86 12.48
CA PRO A 63 8.35 -5.28 13.80
C PRO A 63 7.00 -6.01 13.72
N LEU A 64 6.96 -7.25 14.22
CA LEU A 64 5.76 -8.10 14.30
C LEU A 64 5.60 -8.63 15.72
N ALA A 65 4.34 -8.75 16.15
CA ALA A 65 3.99 -9.38 17.43
C ALA A 65 4.08 -10.91 17.39
N VAL A 66 4.10 -11.49 16.18
CA VAL A 66 4.10 -12.93 15.93
C VAL A 66 5.34 -13.36 15.14
N LYS A 67 5.79 -14.60 15.33
CA LYS A 67 6.85 -15.20 14.54
C LYS A 67 6.34 -15.57 13.15
N LEU A 68 7.21 -15.43 12.15
CA LEU A 68 6.93 -15.90 10.80
C LEU A 68 7.34 -17.37 10.65
N PRO A 69 6.64 -18.16 9.82
CA PRO A 69 7.14 -19.48 9.40
C PRO A 69 8.39 -19.31 8.52
N ALA A 70 9.10 -20.39 8.25
CA ALA A 70 10.07 -20.39 7.17
C ALA A 70 9.38 -20.08 5.83
N TYR A 71 9.98 -19.24 4.99
CA TYR A 71 9.39 -18.85 3.70
C TYR A 71 10.44 -18.49 2.65
N CYS A 72 10.07 -18.63 1.40
CA CYS A 72 10.80 -18.08 0.26
C CYS A 72 10.24 -16.71 -0.08
N ARG A 73 11.08 -15.69 -0.17
CA ARG A 73 10.73 -14.41 -0.78
C ARG A 73 11.33 -14.34 -2.19
N LEU A 74 10.49 -14.04 -3.16
CA LEU A 74 10.92 -13.78 -4.53
C LEU A 74 10.62 -12.33 -4.85
N ASP A 75 11.66 -11.56 -5.15
CA ASP A 75 11.54 -10.23 -5.73
C ASP A 75 11.83 -10.31 -7.23
N ALA A 76 11.07 -9.58 -8.05
CA ALA A 76 11.32 -9.49 -9.49
C ALA A 76 10.66 -8.25 -10.10
N THR A 77 11.02 -7.95 -11.35
CA THR A 77 10.43 -6.89 -12.16
C THR A 77 9.74 -7.49 -13.39
N LEU A 78 8.48 -7.15 -13.61
CA LEU A 78 7.71 -7.52 -14.79
C LEU A 78 7.75 -6.37 -15.80
N ASP A 79 8.07 -6.69 -17.06
CA ASP A 79 8.14 -5.76 -18.21
C ASP A 79 9.02 -4.53 -17.95
N ALA A 80 10.25 -4.76 -17.50
CA ALA A 80 11.26 -3.71 -17.42
C ALA A 80 11.43 -3.02 -18.79
N ARG A 81 11.43 -1.67 -18.78
CA ARG A 81 11.52 -0.83 -19.96
C ARG A 81 12.14 0.51 -19.65
N THR A 82 12.57 1.22 -20.67
CA THR A 82 12.91 2.65 -20.57
C THR A 82 11.72 3.46 -21.07
N GLY A 83 11.26 4.42 -20.27
CA GLY A 83 10.18 5.33 -20.64
C GLY A 83 10.62 6.39 -21.67
N ALA A 84 9.66 7.12 -22.22
CA ALA A 84 9.94 8.21 -23.15
C ALA A 84 10.76 9.36 -22.52
N ASP A 85 10.73 9.47 -21.19
CA ASP A 85 11.50 10.41 -20.38
C ASP A 85 12.93 9.91 -20.06
N GLY A 86 13.34 8.76 -20.61
CA GLY A 86 14.65 8.14 -20.38
C GLY A 86 14.80 7.43 -19.05
N ARG A 87 13.77 7.42 -18.17
CA ARG A 87 13.82 6.74 -16.87
C ARG A 87 13.47 5.25 -16.99
N PRO A 88 14.01 4.41 -16.07
CA PRO A 88 13.64 3.00 -16.01
C PRO A 88 12.27 2.83 -15.36
N TYR A 89 11.41 2.02 -15.98
CA TYR A 89 10.10 1.60 -15.51
C TYR A 89 9.97 0.08 -15.55
N GLY A 90 8.95 -0.43 -14.92
CA GLY A 90 8.60 -1.84 -14.85
C GLY A 90 7.80 -2.09 -13.58
N ILE A 91 7.04 -3.17 -13.55
CA ILE A 91 6.22 -3.51 -12.40
C ILE A 91 7.07 -4.35 -11.44
N GLY A 92 7.62 -3.71 -10.42
CA GLY A 92 8.28 -4.40 -9.32
C GLY A 92 7.26 -5.12 -8.45
N PHE A 93 7.58 -6.33 -8.02
CA PHE A 93 6.75 -7.08 -7.08
C PHE A 93 7.61 -7.96 -6.18
N ALA A 94 7.03 -8.34 -5.03
CA ALA A 94 7.57 -9.36 -4.15
C ALA A 94 6.47 -10.34 -3.77
N ILE A 95 6.81 -11.63 -3.70
CA ILE A 95 5.92 -12.67 -3.21
C ILE A 95 6.62 -13.48 -2.10
N ALA A 96 5.92 -13.70 -0.98
CA ALA A 96 6.34 -14.61 0.09
C ALA A 96 5.58 -15.93 -0.03
N LEU A 97 6.34 -17.01 -0.04
CA LEU A 97 5.86 -18.40 -0.22
C LEU A 97 6.20 -19.20 1.04
N PRO A 98 5.28 -19.33 2.03
CA PRO A 98 5.58 -20.00 3.28
C PRO A 98 5.71 -21.53 3.11
N ALA A 99 6.63 -22.14 3.86
CA ALA A 99 6.83 -23.60 3.81
C ALA A 99 5.57 -24.38 4.27
N ASN A 100 4.77 -23.80 5.16
CA ASN A 100 3.51 -24.34 5.67
C ASN A 100 2.28 -23.76 4.95
N TRP A 101 2.36 -23.55 3.65
CA TRP A 101 1.29 -22.93 2.88
C TRP A 101 -0.07 -23.60 3.07
N ASN A 102 -1.08 -22.78 3.40
CA ASN A 102 -2.44 -23.22 3.69
C ASN A 102 -3.38 -23.21 2.46
N GLY A 103 -2.84 -23.13 1.24
CA GLY A 103 -3.62 -23.10 -0.01
C GLY A 103 -4.18 -21.72 -0.38
N ARG A 104 -3.87 -20.67 0.36
CA ARG A 104 -4.46 -19.35 0.15
C ARG A 104 -3.42 -18.33 -0.32
N LEU A 105 -3.84 -17.45 -1.24
CA LEU A 105 -3.09 -16.27 -1.68
C LEU A 105 -3.73 -15.01 -1.13
N LEU A 106 -2.94 -14.09 -0.61
CA LEU A 106 -3.34 -12.72 -0.32
C LEU A 106 -2.54 -11.75 -1.19
N PHE A 107 -3.23 -10.94 -1.98
CA PHE A 107 -2.66 -9.75 -2.58
C PHE A 107 -2.80 -8.59 -1.60
N GLN A 108 -1.67 -8.09 -1.11
CA GLN A 108 -1.61 -6.91 -0.24
C GLN A 108 -1.52 -5.66 -1.10
N GLY A 109 -2.55 -4.84 -1.11
CA GLY A 109 -2.59 -3.55 -1.81
C GLY A 109 -1.59 -2.55 -1.24
N GLY A 110 -1.23 -1.60 -2.05
CA GLY A 110 -0.24 -0.58 -1.70
C GLY A 110 -0.77 0.61 -0.92
N GLY A 111 0.00 1.68 -0.87
CA GLY A 111 -0.34 2.92 -0.17
C GLY A 111 0.33 4.15 -0.78
N GLY A 112 -0.21 5.33 -0.52
CA GLY A 112 0.23 6.57 -1.15
C GLY A 112 0.05 6.52 -2.66
N LEU A 113 1.07 6.90 -3.43
CA LEU A 113 1.10 6.65 -4.86
C LEU A 113 1.91 5.39 -5.22
N ASN A 114 2.11 4.46 -4.28
CA ASN A 114 3.00 3.30 -4.37
C ASN A 114 4.45 3.70 -4.69
N GLY A 115 5.08 3.17 -5.76
CA GLY A 115 6.46 3.50 -6.12
C GLY A 115 7.51 2.73 -5.32
N SER A 116 7.09 1.83 -4.44
CA SER A 116 7.94 0.91 -3.68
C SER A 116 7.23 -0.41 -3.43
N VAL A 117 7.99 -1.49 -3.44
CA VAL A 117 7.49 -2.83 -3.11
C VAL A 117 7.54 -2.99 -1.58
N ALA A 118 6.37 -3.02 -0.95
CA ALA A 118 6.27 -3.26 0.48
C ALA A 118 6.67 -4.71 0.83
N PRO A 119 7.15 -5.00 2.05
CA PRO A 119 7.35 -6.37 2.50
C PRO A 119 6.04 -7.19 2.37
N PRO A 120 6.08 -8.39 1.74
CA PRO A 120 4.89 -9.22 1.51
C PRO A 120 4.49 -9.99 2.78
N LEU A 121 4.00 -9.28 3.78
CA LEU A 121 3.63 -9.83 5.09
C LEU A 121 2.13 -10.05 5.22
N GLY A 122 1.32 -9.34 4.45
CA GLY A 122 -0.14 -9.36 4.59
C GLY A 122 -0.61 -8.65 5.85
N ARG A 123 0.05 -7.54 6.23
CA ARG A 123 -0.38 -6.68 7.35
C ARG A 123 -1.48 -5.75 6.89
N VAL A 124 -2.69 -6.00 7.33
CA VAL A 124 -3.82 -5.13 7.06
C VAL A 124 -4.66 -5.03 8.33
N GLY A 125 -4.67 -3.85 8.92
CA GLY A 125 -5.34 -3.59 10.18
C GLY A 125 -4.61 -4.15 11.41
N ALA A 126 -5.35 -4.31 12.51
CA ALA A 126 -4.89 -4.90 13.75
C ALA A 126 -5.08 -6.43 13.69
N GLY A 127 -4.04 -7.17 13.58
CA GLY A 127 -4.08 -8.63 13.54
C GLY A 127 -2.75 -9.22 13.10
N ASP A 128 -2.66 -10.54 13.17
CA ASP A 128 -1.49 -11.26 12.73
C ASP A 128 -1.29 -11.12 11.23
N ALA A 129 -0.04 -11.00 10.82
CA ALA A 129 0.34 -11.00 9.42
C ALA A 129 -0.19 -12.27 8.72
N ALA A 130 -0.76 -12.12 7.52
CA ALA A 130 -1.30 -13.27 6.78
C ALA A 130 -0.22 -14.33 6.50
N LEU A 131 1.04 -13.92 6.28
CA LEU A 131 2.17 -14.83 6.14
C LEU A 131 2.36 -15.70 7.38
N ALA A 132 2.20 -15.15 8.60
CA ALA A 132 2.26 -15.94 9.85
C ALA A 132 1.15 -16.99 9.94
N ARG A 133 0.04 -16.78 9.24
CA ARG A 133 -1.10 -17.68 9.16
C ARG A 133 -1.01 -18.67 7.99
N GLY A 134 0.14 -18.74 7.32
CA GLY A 134 0.39 -19.67 6.21
C GLY A 134 -0.15 -19.22 4.85
N PHE A 135 -0.55 -17.97 4.67
CA PHE A 135 -0.90 -17.43 3.34
C PHE A 135 0.37 -17.16 2.54
N ALA A 136 0.36 -17.45 1.25
CA ALA A 136 1.26 -16.80 0.33
C ALA A 136 0.81 -15.34 0.17
N VAL A 137 1.76 -14.41 0.15
CA VAL A 137 1.45 -12.97 0.10
C VAL A 137 2.21 -12.31 -1.04
N VAL A 138 1.54 -11.49 -1.85
CA VAL A 138 2.15 -10.72 -2.95
C VAL A 138 1.89 -9.23 -2.79
N THR A 139 2.88 -8.41 -3.17
CA THR A 139 2.83 -6.95 -3.19
C THR A 139 3.46 -6.41 -4.47
N THR A 140 3.18 -5.15 -4.83
CA THR A 140 3.75 -4.48 -6.00
C THR A 140 3.99 -3.00 -5.76
N ASP A 141 4.94 -2.41 -6.51
CA ASP A 141 5.17 -0.95 -6.57
C ASP A 141 4.24 -0.24 -7.54
N THR A 142 3.39 -0.98 -8.26
CA THR A 142 2.46 -0.48 -9.27
C THR A 142 3.09 0.10 -10.54
N GLY A 143 4.32 -0.30 -10.87
CA GLY A 143 4.90 -0.05 -12.20
C GLY A 143 5.87 1.11 -12.30
N HIS A 144 6.26 1.70 -11.18
CA HIS A 144 7.26 2.77 -11.11
C HIS A 144 8.01 2.74 -9.78
N LYS A 145 9.08 3.53 -9.70
CA LYS A 145 9.81 3.79 -8.45
C LYS A 145 9.73 5.27 -8.10
N GLY A 146 9.50 5.57 -6.84
CA GLY A 146 9.39 6.94 -6.36
C GLY A 146 9.08 7.02 -4.87
N ALA A 147 9.15 8.24 -4.32
CA ALA A 147 8.71 8.51 -2.96
C ALA A 147 7.18 8.46 -2.85
N ALA A 148 6.68 8.24 -1.64
CA ALA A 148 5.26 8.37 -1.37
C ALA A 148 4.77 9.76 -1.79
N PHE A 149 3.66 9.84 -2.53
CA PHE A 149 3.07 11.06 -3.09
C PHE A 149 3.88 11.77 -4.19
N ASP A 150 4.93 11.16 -4.74
CA ASP A 150 5.55 11.64 -5.97
C ASP A 150 4.74 11.16 -7.18
N ALA A 151 4.05 12.09 -7.83
CA ALA A 151 3.19 11.82 -8.99
C ALA A 151 3.91 12.02 -10.34
N THR A 152 5.22 12.28 -10.36
CA THR A 152 5.97 12.59 -11.60
C THR A 152 5.94 11.46 -12.62
N PHE A 153 5.82 10.20 -12.17
CA PHE A 153 5.69 9.04 -13.05
C PHE A 153 4.46 9.09 -13.96
N MET A 154 3.42 9.86 -13.59
CA MET A 154 2.18 9.99 -14.39
C MET A 154 2.40 10.72 -15.72
N GLN A 155 3.56 11.34 -15.92
CA GLN A 155 3.97 11.93 -17.20
C GLN A 155 4.30 10.84 -18.24
N GLU A 156 4.64 9.63 -17.81
CA GLU A 156 4.83 8.46 -18.66
C GLU A 156 3.53 7.65 -18.72
N GLN A 157 2.95 7.56 -19.91
CA GLN A 157 1.62 7.00 -20.12
C GLN A 157 1.47 5.56 -19.61
N GLN A 158 2.45 4.70 -19.88
CA GLN A 158 2.37 3.30 -19.46
C GLN A 158 2.51 3.15 -17.95
N ALA A 159 3.36 3.95 -17.29
CA ALA A 159 3.46 3.97 -15.83
C ALA A 159 2.15 4.46 -15.18
N ALA A 160 1.51 5.47 -15.78
CA ALA A 160 0.20 5.92 -15.34
C ALA A 160 -0.88 4.83 -15.47
N LEU A 161 -0.88 4.04 -16.55
CA LEU A 161 -1.80 2.91 -16.76
C LEU A 161 -1.50 1.75 -15.81
N ASP A 162 -0.22 1.44 -15.58
CA ASP A 162 0.21 0.43 -14.61
C ASP A 162 -0.31 0.78 -13.21
N PHE A 163 -0.07 2.01 -12.75
CA PHE A 163 -0.58 2.51 -11.47
C PHE A 163 -2.11 2.52 -11.42
N ALA A 164 -2.76 2.93 -12.52
CA ALA A 164 -4.22 3.04 -12.55
C ALA A 164 -4.90 1.70 -12.30
N TYR A 165 -4.46 0.61 -12.96
CA TYR A 165 -5.12 -0.70 -12.85
C TYR A 165 -4.31 -1.89 -13.35
N GLN A 166 -3.32 -1.72 -14.26
CA GLN A 166 -2.72 -2.86 -14.95
C GLN A 166 -1.79 -3.65 -14.05
N ALA A 167 -0.98 -2.98 -13.24
CA ALA A 167 0.04 -3.64 -12.43
C ALA A 167 -0.57 -4.69 -11.49
N VAL A 168 -1.60 -4.33 -10.72
CA VAL A 168 -2.24 -5.26 -9.79
C VAL A 168 -2.86 -6.45 -10.52
N GLY A 169 -3.57 -6.22 -11.62
CA GLY A 169 -4.17 -7.30 -12.41
C GLY A 169 -3.14 -8.26 -12.98
N ARG A 170 -2.03 -7.73 -13.53
CA ARG A 170 -0.96 -8.54 -14.13
C ARG A 170 -0.17 -9.32 -13.07
N VAL A 171 0.18 -8.67 -11.96
CA VAL A 171 0.87 -9.35 -10.85
C VAL A 171 -0.02 -10.39 -10.19
N ALA A 172 -1.35 -10.20 -10.12
CA ALA A 172 -2.27 -11.21 -9.59
C ALA A 172 -2.26 -12.50 -10.40
N VAL A 173 -2.27 -12.40 -11.74
CA VAL A 173 -2.17 -13.57 -12.62
C VAL A 173 -0.82 -14.24 -12.47
N LEU A 174 0.27 -13.46 -12.50
CA LEU A 174 1.62 -13.96 -12.37
C LEU A 174 1.84 -14.64 -11.00
N ALA A 175 1.35 -14.08 -9.91
CA ALA A 175 1.44 -14.69 -8.58
C ALA A 175 0.77 -16.07 -8.54
N LYS A 176 -0.40 -16.23 -9.16
CA LYS A 176 -1.07 -17.53 -9.26
C LYS A 176 -0.25 -18.56 -10.04
N GLN A 177 0.42 -18.15 -11.13
CA GLN A 177 1.32 -19.00 -11.88
C GLN A 177 2.54 -19.42 -11.06
N ILE A 178 3.15 -18.48 -10.33
CA ILE A 178 4.28 -18.75 -9.44
C ILE A 178 3.90 -19.75 -8.35
N LEU A 179 2.72 -19.57 -7.72
CA LEU A 179 2.24 -20.51 -6.70
C LEU A 179 2.07 -21.91 -7.28
N ALA A 180 1.38 -22.03 -8.42
CA ALA A 180 1.14 -23.32 -9.06
C ALA A 180 2.44 -24.04 -9.41
N GLN A 181 3.45 -23.29 -9.88
CA GLN A 181 4.76 -23.84 -10.20
C GLN A 181 5.55 -24.23 -8.94
N HIS A 182 5.54 -23.39 -7.90
CA HIS A 182 6.30 -23.62 -6.67
C HIS A 182 5.74 -24.76 -5.81
N TYR A 183 4.40 -24.81 -5.65
CA TYR A 183 3.72 -25.80 -4.81
C TYR A 183 3.18 -27.00 -5.58
N GLY A 184 3.31 -27.03 -6.92
CA GLY A 184 2.77 -28.10 -7.76
C GLY A 184 1.23 -28.12 -7.86
N ARG A 185 0.54 -27.09 -7.32
CA ARG A 185 -0.91 -26.95 -7.36
C ARG A 185 -1.33 -25.47 -7.31
N PRO A 186 -2.49 -25.10 -7.88
CA PRO A 186 -3.02 -23.74 -7.77
C PRO A 186 -3.44 -23.41 -6.33
N ALA A 187 -3.65 -22.11 -6.08
CA ALA A 187 -4.28 -21.67 -4.84
C ALA A 187 -5.74 -22.09 -4.77
N ASP A 188 -6.19 -22.58 -3.61
CA ASP A 188 -7.59 -22.94 -3.37
C ASP A 188 -8.47 -21.69 -3.33
N ARG A 189 -7.93 -20.58 -2.81
CA ARG A 189 -8.58 -19.28 -2.73
C ARG A 189 -7.57 -18.15 -2.87
N ALA A 190 -7.98 -17.08 -3.52
CA ALA A 190 -7.22 -15.85 -3.66
C ALA A 190 -7.99 -14.66 -3.11
N TYR A 191 -7.34 -13.87 -2.27
CA TYR A 191 -7.94 -12.68 -1.65
C TYR A 191 -7.14 -11.43 -2.00
N PHE A 192 -7.84 -10.30 -2.06
CA PHE A 192 -7.22 -8.98 -2.11
C PHE A 192 -7.58 -8.21 -0.85
N MET A 193 -6.62 -7.42 -0.32
CA MET A 193 -6.89 -6.57 0.83
C MET A 193 -6.03 -5.31 0.75
N GLY A 194 -6.66 -4.14 0.84
CA GLY A 194 -5.95 -2.87 0.77
C GLY A 194 -6.70 -1.71 1.39
N CYS A 195 -5.94 -0.70 1.82
CA CYS A 195 -6.45 0.54 2.39
C CYS A 195 -5.91 1.74 1.62
N SER A 196 -6.63 2.87 1.59
CA SER A 196 -6.23 4.08 0.87
C SER A 196 -6.05 3.80 -0.64
N THR A 197 -4.85 3.98 -1.20
CA THR A 197 -4.55 3.57 -2.59
C THR A 197 -4.80 2.08 -2.80
N GLY A 198 -4.42 1.21 -1.86
CA GLY A 198 -4.76 -0.21 -1.92
C GLY A 198 -6.27 -0.47 -1.88
N GLY A 199 -7.03 0.36 -1.16
CA GLY A 199 -8.50 0.32 -1.22
C GLY A 199 -9.03 0.68 -2.61
N ARG A 200 -8.46 1.70 -3.26
CA ARG A 200 -8.77 2.03 -4.67
C ARG A 200 -8.44 0.87 -5.61
N GLU A 201 -7.26 0.26 -5.43
CA GLU A 201 -6.86 -0.92 -6.19
C GLU A 201 -7.89 -2.05 -6.05
N GLY A 202 -8.35 -2.35 -4.81
CA GLY A 202 -9.38 -3.36 -4.56
C GLY A 202 -10.70 -3.07 -5.25
N MET A 203 -11.16 -1.81 -5.25
CA MET A 203 -12.36 -1.39 -5.99
C MET A 203 -12.21 -1.63 -7.50
N LEU A 204 -11.04 -1.31 -8.05
CA LEU A 204 -10.73 -1.55 -9.47
C LEU A 204 -10.66 -3.04 -9.81
N MET A 205 -10.11 -3.87 -8.91
CA MET A 205 -10.09 -5.32 -9.09
C MET A 205 -11.51 -5.89 -9.10
N ALA A 206 -12.37 -5.47 -8.19
CA ALA A 206 -13.77 -5.89 -8.16
C ALA A 206 -14.54 -5.51 -9.44
N GLN A 207 -14.24 -4.34 -10.01
CA GLN A 207 -14.90 -3.84 -11.21
C GLN A 207 -14.35 -4.45 -12.51
N ARG A 208 -13.00 -4.48 -12.66
CA ARG A 208 -12.35 -4.85 -13.93
C ARG A 208 -11.99 -6.32 -14.03
N TYR A 209 -11.71 -6.96 -12.89
CA TYR A 209 -11.18 -8.32 -12.80
C TYR A 209 -11.93 -9.15 -11.75
N PRO A 210 -13.28 -9.22 -11.82
CA PRO A 210 -14.11 -9.81 -10.76
C PRO A 210 -13.82 -11.29 -10.49
N THR A 211 -13.19 -11.98 -11.44
CA THR A 211 -12.84 -13.41 -11.31
C THR A 211 -11.44 -13.66 -10.75
N TYR A 212 -10.67 -12.59 -10.48
CA TYR A 212 -9.30 -12.79 -10.03
C TYR A 212 -9.17 -13.13 -8.55
N PHE A 213 -10.17 -12.75 -7.75
CA PHE A 213 -10.17 -12.94 -6.31
C PHE A 213 -11.51 -13.49 -5.82
N ASP A 214 -11.45 -14.41 -4.86
CA ASP A 214 -12.63 -14.98 -4.19
C ASP A 214 -13.20 -14.03 -3.13
N GLY A 215 -12.40 -13.06 -2.65
CA GLY A 215 -12.82 -12.03 -1.72
C GLY A 215 -11.92 -10.81 -1.79
N ILE A 216 -12.52 -9.63 -1.65
CA ILE A 216 -11.83 -8.33 -1.72
C ILE A 216 -12.23 -7.51 -0.51
N ILE A 217 -11.24 -7.10 0.30
CA ILE A 217 -11.43 -6.19 1.44
C ILE A 217 -10.89 -4.82 1.06
N VAL A 218 -11.76 -3.82 1.13
CA VAL A 218 -11.49 -2.43 0.78
C VAL A 218 -11.62 -1.54 2.00
N GLY A 219 -10.51 -0.98 2.45
CA GLY A 219 -10.48 0.01 3.54
C GLY A 219 -10.28 1.42 2.98
N ALA A 220 -11.09 2.40 3.42
CA ALA A 220 -10.94 3.83 3.12
C ALA A 220 -10.38 4.13 1.71
N PRO A 221 -11.04 3.69 0.62
CA PRO A 221 -10.49 3.73 -0.74
C PRO A 221 -10.23 5.16 -1.20
N ALA A 222 -9.04 5.43 -1.75
CA ALA A 222 -8.67 6.71 -2.31
C ALA A 222 -9.32 6.92 -3.69
N MET A 223 -10.66 7.04 -3.70
CA MET A 223 -11.45 7.27 -4.90
C MET A 223 -11.53 8.75 -5.23
N ARG A 224 -11.65 9.08 -6.52
CA ARG A 224 -11.80 10.46 -7.02
C ARG A 224 -10.68 11.39 -6.50
N THR A 225 -9.43 10.93 -6.56
CA THR A 225 -8.26 11.61 -5.99
C THR A 225 -8.04 13.03 -6.49
N SER A 226 -8.45 13.35 -7.73
CA SER A 226 -8.43 14.71 -8.24
C SER A 226 -9.32 15.66 -7.42
N PHE A 227 -10.49 15.20 -6.97
CA PHE A 227 -11.38 16.00 -6.14
C PHE A 227 -10.88 16.13 -4.70
N SER A 228 -10.35 15.05 -4.12
CA SER A 228 -9.74 15.14 -2.78
C SER A 228 -8.50 16.04 -2.79
N GLY A 229 -7.71 16.02 -3.87
CA GLY A 229 -6.60 16.94 -4.07
C GLY A 229 -7.05 18.41 -4.09
N ILE A 230 -8.16 18.73 -4.77
CA ILE A 230 -8.73 20.10 -4.72
C ILE A 230 -9.12 20.47 -3.28
N GLY A 231 -9.71 19.55 -2.52
CA GLY A 231 -10.06 19.77 -1.12
C GLY A 231 -8.84 20.05 -0.24
N ASP A 232 -7.80 19.23 -0.39
CA ASP A 232 -6.54 19.37 0.36
C ASP A 232 -5.85 20.71 0.06
N GLU A 233 -5.71 21.06 -1.22
CA GLU A 233 -5.07 22.31 -1.63
C GLU A 233 -5.90 23.54 -1.24
N TRP A 234 -7.23 23.43 -1.25
CA TRP A 234 -8.10 24.48 -0.74
C TRP A 234 -7.80 24.79 0.72
N VAL A 235 -7.79 23.74 1.58
CA VAL A 235 -7.52 23.92 3.01
C VAL A 235 -6.14 24.53 3.21
N ALA A 236 -5.11 23.96 2.58
CA ALA A 236 -3.73 24.44 2.68
C ALA A 236 -3.63 25.92 2.28
N THR A 237 -4.19 26.29 1.12
CA THR A 237 -4.19 27.66 0.63
C THR A 237 -4.90 28.62 1.59
N ARG A 238 -6.04 28.22 2.16
CA ARG A 238 -6.78 29.06 3.11
C ARG A 238 -6.03 29.26 4.42
N LEU A 239 -5.45 28.21 4.97
CA LEU A 239 -4.65 28.29 6.20
C LEU A 239 -3.38 29.15 5.98
N ASN A 240 -2.74 29.03 4.81
CA ASN A 240 -1.58 29.83 4.46
C ASN A 240 -1.87 31.33 4.33
N GLN A 241 -3.12 31.72 4.08
CA GLN A 241 -3.52 33.14 4.06
C GLN A 241 -3.40 33.82 5.43
N ALA A 242 -3.31 33.08 6.52
CA ALA A 242 -3.04 33.63 7.86
C ALA A 242 -1.55 33.87 8.11
N ALA A 243 -0.66 33.51 7.20
CA ALA A 243 0.77 33.68 7.36
C ALA A 243 1.18 35.15 7.41
N PRO A 244 1.95 35.60 8.41
CA PRO A 244 2.56 36.93 8.39
C PRO A 244 3.58 36.99 7.24
N LYS A 245 3.86 38.21 6.77
CA LYS A 245 4.94 38.43 5.82
C LYS A 245 6.30 38.40 6.53
N ASP A 246 7.30 37.84 5.89
CA ASP A 246 8.71 37.93 6.28
C ASP A 246 9.30 39.29 5.86
N GLU A 247 10.58 39.53 6.17
CA GLU A 247 11.30 40.76 5.83
C GLU A 247 11.36 41.03 4.30
N SER A 248 11.24 40.00 3.49
CA SER A 248 11.20 40.08 2.02
C SER A 248 9.79 40.31 1.45
N GLY A 249 8.78 40.44 2.32
CA GLY A 249 7.37 40.62 1.93
C GLY A 249 6.67 39.31 1.51
N LYS A 250 7.31 38.15 1.64
CA LYS A 250 6.73 36.83 1.33
C LYS A 250 6.03 36.22 2.54
N PRO A 251 4.96 35.43 2.33
CA PRO A 251 4.30 34.74 3.44
C PRO A 251 5.23 33.76 4.14
N ASP A 252 5.40 33.91 5.44
CA ASP A 252 6.07 32.92 6.30
C ASP A 252 5.05 31.87 6.76
N LEU A 253 4.92 30.81 5.96
CA LEU A 253 3.93 29.75 6.20
C LEU A 253 4.13 29.01 7.53
N LYS A 254 5.34 29.02 8.10
CA LYS A 254 5.62 28.39 9.40
C LYS A 254 4.98 29.15 10.55
N ARG A 255 4.76 30.44 10.37
CA ARG A 255 4.17 31.34 11.35
C ARG A 255 2.68 31.56 11.16
N ALA A 256 2.04 30.90 10.20
CA ALA A 256 0.59 31.00 10.00
C ALA A 256 -0.19 30.53 11.23
N PHE A 257 0.26 29.44 11.85
CA PHE A 257 -0.28 28.91 13.11
C PHE A 257 0.86 28.34 13.97
N SER A 258 1.01 28.86 15.17
CA SER A 258 1.92 28.32 16.19
C SER A 258 1.40 27.00 16.75
N ASP A 259 2.22 26.31 17.52
CA ASP A 259 1.77 25.10 18.23
C ASP A 259 0.68 25.42 19.27
N ALA A 260 0.76 26.60 19.91
CA ALA A 260 -0.27 27.08 20.82
C ALA A 260 -1.61 27.34 20.07
N ASP A 261 -1.56 27.91 18.85
CA ASP A 261 -2.75 28.11 18.02
C ASP A 261 -3.41 26.79 17.64
N ARG A 262 -2.60 25.82 17.22
CA ARG A 262 -3.07 24.46 16.88
C ARG A 262 -3.72 23.77 18.06
N LYS A 263 -3.09 23.89 19.25
CA LYS A 263 -3.65 23.37 20.50
C LYS A 263 -4.98 24.05 20.83
N ALA A 264 -5.08 25.36 20.69
CA ALA A 264 -6.32 26.10 20.94
C ALA A 264 -7.46 25.62 20.01
N VAL A 265 -7.18 25.36 18.73
CA VAL A 265 -8.17 24.79 17.80
C VAL A 265 -8.64 23.42 18.25
N ILE A 266 -7.72 22.56 18.64
CA ILE A 266 -8.05 21.19 19.08
C ILE A 266 -8.87 21.22 20.36
N ASP A 267 -8.41 21.93 21.36
CA ASP A 267 -9.13 22.07 22.64
C ASP A 267 -10.52 22.67 22.42
N GLY A 268 -10.64 23.66 21.52
CA GLY A 268 -11.92 24.26 21.16
C GLY A 268 -12.88 23.26 20.51
N ILE A 269 -12.39 22.43 19.59
CA ILE A 269 -13.18 21.37 18.94
C ILE A 269 -13.59 20.31 19.96
N LEU A 270 -12.68 19.83 20.80
CA LEU A 270 -12.98 18.84 21.84
C LEU A 270 -13.96 19.37 22.86
N ASN A 271 -13.77 20.60 23.35
CA ASN A 271 -14.71 21.23 24.30
C ASN A 271 -16.12 21.36 23.73
N ALA A 272 -16.27 21.61 22.43
CA ALA A 272 -17.57 21.75 21.78
C ALA A 272 -18.23 20.41 21.41
N CYS A 273 -17.44 19.36 21.17
CA CYS A 273 -17.93 18.19 20.43
C CYS A 273 -17.62 16.82 21.05
N ASP A 274 -16.65 16.71 21.98
CA ASP A 274 -16.20 15.43 22.49
C ASP A 274 -17.31 14.62 23.19
N ALA A 275 -18.17 15.31 23.94
CA ALA A 275 -19.24 14.66 24.72
C ALA A 275 -20.53 14.38 23.93
N ILE A 276 -20.64 14.79 22.65
CA ILE A 276 -21.91 14.67 21.92
C ILE A 276 -22.28 13.24 21.50
N ASP A 277 -21.31 12.36 21.44
CA ASP A 277 -21.51 10.93 21.17
C ASP A 277 -21.73 10.10 22.45
N GLY A 278 -21.78 10.77 23.63
CA GLY A 278 -22.02 10.16 24.94
C GLY A 278 -20.76 9.84 25.73
N LEU A 279 -19.56 10.05 25.17
CA LEU A 279 -18.28 9.84 25.86
C LEU A 279 -17.44 11.13 25.80
N LYS A 280 -16.63 11.35 26.83
CA LYS A 280 -15.64 12.44 26.86
C LYS A 280 -14.24 11.82 26.95
N ASP A 281 -13.78 11.30 25.81
CA ASP A 281 -12.55 10.48 25.71
C ASP A 281 -11.51 11.02 24.71
N GLY A 282 -11.75 12.24 24.17
CA GLY A 282 -10.89 12.85 23.16
C GLY A 282 -11.14 12.33 21.74
N ILE A 283 -12.22 11.60 21.50
CA ILE A 283 -12.61 11.05 20.19
C ILE A 283 -14.01 11.51 19.84
N ILE A 284 -14.18 12.22 18.74
CA ILE A 284 -15.48 12.69 18.27
C ILE A 284 -16.02 11.65 17.27
N MET A 285 -16.96 10.80 17.68
CA MET A 285 -17.58 9.80 16.83
C MET A 285 -18.79 10.34 16.05
N ASP A 286 -19.42 11.43 16.51
CA ASP A 286 -20.45 12.15 15.76
C ASP A 286 -19.94 13.50 15.20
N PRO A 287 -19.17 13.49 14.09
CA PRO A 287 -18.69 14.72 13.48
C PRO A 287 -19.81 15.54 12.83
N THR A 288 -20.96 14.93 12.54
CA THR A 288 -22.09 15.61 11.90
C THR A 288 -22.91 16.41 12.91
N GLY A 289 -22.92 15.98 14.16
CA GLY A 289 -23.50 16.70 15.30
C GLY A 289 -22.63 17.84 15.82
N CYS A 290 -21.33 17.84 15.52
CA CYS A 290 -20.38 18.83 16.01
C CYS A 290 -20.68 20.24 15.47
N ARG A 291 -20.71 21.23 16.37
CA ARG A 291 -21.02 22.65 16.08
C ARG A 291 -19.92 23.60 16.54
N PHE A 292 -18.66 23.25 16.27
CA PHE A 292 -17.55 24.14 16.58
C PHE A 292 -17.46 25.30 15.59
N ASP A 293 -17.49 26.54 16.10
CA ASP A 293 -17.15 27.76 15.36
C ASP A 293 -15.79 28.28 15.85
N PRO A 294 -14.78 28.45 14.99
CA PRO A 294 -13.48 29.04 15.37
C PRO A 294 -13.57 30.40 16.04
N LYS A 295 -14.68 31.13 15.90
CA LYS A 295 -14.94 32.38 16.64
C LYS A 295 -14.98 32.17 18.15
N MET A 296 -15.34 30.99 18.63
CA MET A 296 -15.38 30.67 20.07
C MET A 296 -14.00 30.78 20.75
N ILE A 297 -12.94 30.69 19.95
CA ILE A 297 -11.54 30.80 20.42
C ILE A 297 -10.82 32.01 19.80
N GLN A 298 -11.55 33.00 19.33
CA GLN A 298 -10.97 34.24 18.85
C GLN A 298 -10.52 35.11 20.03
N CYS A 299 -9.36 35.77 19.88
CA CYS A 299 -8.88 36.73 20.89
C CYS A 299 -9.84 37.91 21.01
N ALA A 300 -10.16 38.35 22.24
CA ALA A 300 -10.98 39.50 22.51
C ALA A 300 -10.24 40.82 22.20
N GLY A 301 -8.91 40.82 22.17
CA GLY A 301 -8.02 41.94 21.88
C GLY A 301 -6.86 41.51 21.01
N GLU A 302 -5.65 41.92 21.38
CA GLU A 302 -4.45 41.54 20.66
C GLU A 302 -4.23 40.01 20.69
N LYS A 303 -3.56 39.51 19.64
CA LYS A 303 -3.23 38.08 19.52
C LYS A 303 -2.28 37.65 20.61
N GLN A 304 -2.64 36.60 21.33
CA GLN A 304 -1.83 35.92 22.33
C GLN A 304 -1.96 34.41 22.25
N ASP A 305 -1.16 33.65 22.97
CA ASP A 305 -1.26 32.20 23.02
C ASP A 305 -2.62 31.76 23.60
N GLY A 306 -3.16 30.68 23.07
CA GLY A 306 -4.45 30.12 23.49
C GLY A 306 -5.68 30.72 22.83
N CYS A 307 -5.55 31.75 21.99
CA CYS A 307 -6.64 32.29 21.16
C CYS A 307 -6.17 32.61 19.75
N LEU A 308 -7.09 32.75 18.80
CA LEU A 308 -6.79 33.01 17.38
C LEU A 308 -7.03 34.47 16.98
N SER A 309 -6.20 34.99 16.10
CA SER A 309 -6.45 36.29 15.45
C SER A 309 -7.65 36.18 14.50
N PRO A 310 -8.30 37.35 14.14
CA PRO A 310 -9.42 37.36 13.21
C PRO A 310 -9.10 36.73 11.83
N ILE A 311 -7.87 36.92 11.33
CA ILE A 311 -7.45 36.32 10.06
C ILE A 311 -7.29 34.77 10.18
N GLN A 312 -6.77 34.27 11.29
CA GLN A 312 -6.69 32.82 11.55
C GLN A 312 -8.08 32.19 11.64
N VAL A 313 -9.02 32.84 12.36
CA VAL A 313 -10.43 32.41 12.45
C VAL A 313 -11.06 32.34 11.04
N SER A 314 -10.95 33.42 10.26
CA SER A 314 -11.48 33.46 8.88
C SER A 314 -10.86 32.41 7.98
N SER A 315 -9.57 32.15 8.12
CA SER A 315 -8.85 31.13 7.34
C SER A 315 -9.34 29.72 7.64
N ILE A 316 -9.55 29.39 8.93
CA ILE A 316 -10.11 28.10 9.34
C ILE A 316 -11.55 27.94 8.85
N GLN A 317 -12.40 28.96 9.05
CA GLN A 317 -13.79 28.89 8.59
C GLN A 317 -13.88 28.64 7.08
N LYS A 318 -13.10 29.39 6.27
CA LYS A 318 -13.05 29.20 4.82
C LYS A 318 -12.46 27.85 4.41
N GLY A 319 -11.41 27.41 5.09
CA GLY A 319 -10.78 26.12 4.86
C GLY A 319 -11.76 24.98 5.11
N PHE A 320 -12.43 25.00 6.25
CA PHE A 320 -13.36 23.95 6.65
C PHE A 320 -14.66 23.94 5.85
N ALA A 321 -15.08 25.09 5.30
CA ALA A 321 -16.25 25.15 4.43
C ALA A 321 -16.07 24.37 3.11
N GLY A 322 -14.83 24.09 2.71
CA GLY A 322 -14.49 23.42 1.45
C GLY A 322 -14.66 24.31 0.21
N PRO A 323 -14.11 23.88 -0.94
CA PRO A 323 -14.14 24.65 -2.18
C PRO A 323 -15.53 24.70 -2.81
N LYS A 324 -15.88 25.83 -3.38
CA LYS A 324 -17.08 26.06 -4.19
C LYS A 324 -16.69 26.56 -5.59
N ASP A 325 -17.50 26.20 -6.59
CA ASP A 325 -17.36 26.73 -7.94
C ASP A 325 -17.89 28.18 -8.05
N ALA A 326 -17.74 28.78 -9.24
CA ALA A 326 -18.22 30.13 -9.50
C ALA A 326 -19.75 30.32 -9.35
N LYS A 327 -20.51 29.22 -9.34
CA LYS A 327 -21.98 29.22 -9.11
C LYS A 327 -22.34 28.94 -7.66
N GLY A 328 -21.35 28.86 -6.74
CA GLY A 328 -21.53 28.57 -5.32
C GLY A 328 -21.80 27.09 -4.98
N ARG A 329 -21.69 26.18 -5.95
CA ARG A 329 -21.92 24.75 -5.72
C ARG A 329 -20.67 24.14 -5.09
N GLN A 330 -20.87 23.26 -4.11
CA GLN A 330 -19.79 22.56 -3.43
C GLN A 330 -19.04 21.64 -4.41
N VAL A 331 -17.73 21.85 -4.59
CA VAL A 331 -16.86 21.03 -5.44
C VAL A 331 -16.36 19.82 -4.66
N TYR A 332 -16.00 20.03 -3.39
CA TYR A 332 -15.58 18.98 -2.47
C TYR A 332 -16.13 19.27 -1.08
N PRO A 333 -16.55 18.26 -0.29
CA PRO A 333 -17.02 18.47 1.06
C PRO A 333 -16.02 19.25 1.90
N GLY A 334 -16.52 20.06 2.83
CA GLY A 334 -15.68 20.65 3.87
C GLY A 334 -14.99 19.58 4.70
N VAL A 335 -14.00 19.99 5.48
CA VAL A 335 -13.28 19.06 6.38
C VAL A 335 -14.23 18.69 7.52
N PRO A 336 -14.64 17.40 7.64
CA PRO A 336 -15.34 16.95 8.83
C PRO A 336 -14.38 17.06 10.02
N LEU A 337 -14.84 17.64 11.12
CA LEU A 337 -14.06 17.86 12.33
C LEU A 337 -13.79 16.53 13.06
N ARG A 338 -12.99 15.64 12.47
CA ARG A 338 -12.52 14.40 13.10
C ARG A 338 -11.14 14.63 13.68
N TYR A 339 -11.03 14.64 14.99
CA TYR A 339 -9.75 14.71 15.67
C TYR A 339 -9.61 13.59 16.71
N ARG A 340 -8.45 12.95 16.71
CA ARG A 340 -8.05 11.95 17.70
C ARG A 340 -6.96 12.56 18.58
N SER A 341 -7.21 12.69 19.89
CA SER A 341 -6.32 13.33 20.85
C SER A 341 -5.14 12.44 21.28
N HIS A 342 -4.40 11.84 20.36
CA HIS A 342 -3.15 11.21 20.75
C HIS A 342 -1.99 12.12 20.34
N GLY A 343 -1.28 12.62 21.35
CA GLY A 343 -0.21 13.61 21.35
C GLY A 343 1.00 13.41 20.45
N ASP A 344 0.86 12.76 19.31
CA ASP A 344 1.91 12.68 18.30
C ASP A 344 1.52 13.48 17.05
N TRP A 345 1.87 14.75 17.09
CA TRP A 345 1.76 15.70 15.98
C TRP A 345 2.58 15.30 14.73
N ARG A 346 3.24 14.16 14.75
CA ARG A 346 4.13 13.68 13.70
C ARG A 346 3.40 12.92 12.58
N HIS A 347 2.08 12.70 12.68
CA HIS A 347 1.32 12.18 11.56
C HIS A 347 0.89 13.28 10.59
N PRO A 348 1.07 13.12 9.25
CA PRO A 348 0.77 14.13 8.23
C PRO A 348 -0.74 14.22 7.92
N GLY A 349 -1.58 14.24 8.94
CA GLY A 349 -2.95 14.72 8.84
C GLY A 349 -2.96 16.23 8.68
N LEU A 350 -4.09 16.87 8.61
CA LEU A 350 -4.36 18.28 8.30
C LEU A 350 -3.29 19.33 8.68
N VAL A 351 -2.45 19.04 9.68
CA VAL A 351 -1.43 19.96 10.20
C VAL A 351 -0.03 19.69 9.63
N GLY A 352 0.28 18.48 9.17
CA GLY A 352 1.57 18.16 8.56
C GLY A 352 1.78 18.83 7.19
N ARG A 353 0.73 19.24 6.51
CA ARG A 353 0.79 19.91 5.20
C ARG A 353 0.99 21.41 5.26
N LEU A 354 1.15 22.01 6.43
CA LEU A 354 1.67 23.37 6.58
C LEU A 354 3.19 23.45 6.32
N ARG A 355 3.82 22.34 5.96
CA ARG A 355 5.19 22.28 5.47
C ARG A 355 5.18 22.27 3.94
N GLN A 356 5.60 23.35 3.37
CA GLN A 356 6.01 23.68 2.00
C GLN A 356 5.63 22.70 0.86
N PRO A 357 5.03 23.18 -0.23
CA PRO A 357 5.09 22.53 -1.52
C PRO A 357 6.53 22.57 -2.04
N GLY A 358 7.10 21.38 -2.29
CA GLY A 358 8.18 21.16 -3.25
C GLY A 358 9.47 21.95 -3.05
N ARG A 359 10.39 21.44 -2.21
CA ARG A 359 11.80 21.45 -2.65
C ARG A 359 12.10 20.08 -3.23
N SER A 360 12.02 19.97 -4.54
CA SER A 360 12.81 19.01 -5.28
C SER A 360 14.28 19.28 -4.90
N SER A 361 14.89 18.39 -4.16
CA SER A 361 16.34 18.35 -4.04
C SER A 361 16.91 17.98 -5.41
N VAL A 362 17.14 18.97 -6.25
CA VAL A 362 18.10 18.86 -7.33
C VAL A 362 19.44 18.74 -6.63
N HIS A 363 19.92 17.51 -6.46
CA HIS A 363 21.33 17.28 -6.23
C HIS A 363 22.08 17.85 -7.44
N ARG A 364 22.69 19.01 -7.25
CA ARG A 364 23.83 19.44 -8.05
C ARG A 364 25.03 18.62 -7.54
N ASP A 365 25.31 17.52 -8.19
CA ASP A 365 26.64 16.95 -8.14
C ASP A 365 27.54 17.88 -8.92
N GLY A 366 28.33 18.60 -8.17
CA GLY A 366 29.49 19.29 -8.67
C GLY A 366 30.70 18.33 -8.71
N ARG A 367 31.15 18.07 -9.93
CA ARG A 367 32.42 17.46 -10.38
C ARG A 367 32.49 15.95 -10.33
#